data_9d7e439a7961917304f3bd6446521cab
#
_entry.id   9d7e439a7961917304f3bd6446521cab
#
_cell.length_a   1.000
_cell.length_b   1.000
_cell.length_c   1.000
_cell.angle_alpha   90.00
_cell.angle_beta   90.00
_cell.angle_gamma   90.00
#
_symmetry.space_group_name_H-M   'P 1'
#
loop_
_entity.id
_entity.type
_entity.pdbx_description
1 polymer ?
#
loop_
_entity_poly.entity_id
_entity_poly.type
_entity_poly.pdbx_seq_one_letter_code
_entity_poly.pdbx_strand_id
1 'polypeptide(L)'
;KAYKKAPFMIAEDVVALLEDSACMEEVEVVKPGFINIRLKKSFVADYLNQMEETDNLGIEKTEHPEMIVLDYGGPNVAKPLHVGHLRSAIIGESIKRIGNFMGDNMIGDVHLGDWGLQMGLIITELRLRQPDLCYFDPDYTGEYPSEPPFTISELEEIYPTASGKSKEDPAYKEEAMTATFELQHGNRGYQALLTHILNVSVSDLKKNYENLNVSFELWKGESDAQPYIPDMVEKMKKDGYAYVSEGALVVDVKEDTDTKEIPPCMILKSDGASLYDTTDLATLVWRMEDYHPDSVIYVVDKRQELHFIQVFRCARKTGIVPDTTDLKFIGFGTMNGKDGKPFKTREGGVMRLETLVSEINDKMYEKIMENKTMDEAEARKTAQTVALSAIKYGDLSNQASKDYIFDIDRFTSFEGNTGPYILYTIVRMKSILHKYEETGKSAAGAKILTAETESEKSLMLELAKFNSAMRGAYEENAPHRICAYIYDLANAFNHFYHETKIMAEEDQEKQAGYIRLLETTKNVLEICIDLLGFSAPERM
;
A
#
# COMPACT_ATOMS: atom_id res chain seq x y z
N LYS A 1 22.09 33.97 5.59
CA LYS A 1 23.15 34.37 6.55
C LYS A 1 24.54 34.07 6.00
N ALA A 2 24.75 32.97 5.26
CA ALA A 2 26.07 32.58 4.73
C ALA A 2 26.66 33.63 3.77
N TYR A 3 25.85 34.21 2.89
CA TYR A 3 26.31 35.17 1.86
C TYR A 3 26.29 36.65 2.30
N LYS A 4 25.83 36.95 3.51
CA LYS A 4 25.70 38.33 4.03
C LYS A 4 24.99 39.32 3.07
N LYS A 5 24.13 38.79 2.16
CA LYS A 5 23.32 39.55 1.21
C LYS A 5 21.83 39.45 1.59
N ALA A 6 21.05 40.46 1.22
CA ALA A 6 19.59 40.37 1.33
C ALA A 6 19.03 39.34 0.32
N PRO A 7 17.92 38.64 0.64
CA PRO A 7 17.34 37.66 -0.28
C PRO A 7 17.09 38.17 -1.69
N PHE A 8 16.62 39.43 -1.83
CA PHE A 8 16.40 40.09 -3.10
C PHE A 8 17.69 40.20 -3.95
N MET A 9 18.82 40.57 -3.33
CA MET A 9 20.11 40.67 -4.02
C MET A 9 20.65 39.29 -4.44
N ILE A 10 20.35 38.24 -3.67
CA ILE A 10 20.69 36.85 -4.05
C ILE A 10 19.86 36.43 -5.27
N ALA A 11 18.58 36.79 -5.27
CA ALA A 11 17.69 36.51 -6.40
C ALA A 11 18.15 37.21 -7.68
N GLU A 12 18.59 38.47 -7.59
CA GLU A 12 19.17 39.21 -8.72
C GLU A 12 20.43 38.54 -9.27
N ASP A 13 21.35 38.11 -8.40
CA ASP A 13 22.55 37.37 -8.82
C ASP A 13 22.19 36.04 -9.53
N VAL A 14 21.15 35.33 -9.07
CA VAL A 14 20.67 34.08 -9.69
C VAL A 14 20.05 34.37 -11.05
N VAL A 15 19.19 35.39 -11.16
CA VAL A 15 18.51 35.73 -12.42
C VAL A 15 19.52 36.14 -13.49
N ALA A 16 20.59 36.85 -13.13
CA ALA A 16 21.66 37.19 -14.06
C ALA A 16 22.35 35.95 -14.70
N LEU A 17 22.30 34.82 -14.03
CA LEU A 17 22.81 33.53 -14.56
C LEU A 17 21.79 32.79 -15.43
N LEU A 18 20.51 33.16 -15.39
CA LEU A 18 19.41 32.52 -16.11
C LEU A 18 19.01 33.24 -17.41
N GLU A 19 19.51 34.48 -17.65
CA GLU A 19 19.10 35.31 -18.76
C GLU A 19 19.24 34.67 -20.16
N ASP A 20 20.17 33.72 -20.33
CA ASP A 20 20.40 33.02 -21.61
C ASP A 20 19.70 31.66 -21.69
N SER A 21 18.76 31.35 -20.80
CA SER A 21 18.09 30.03 -20.81
C SER A 21 17.14 29.88 -21.98
N ALA A 22 17.33 28.81 -22.77
CA ALA A 22 16.52 28.52 -23.96
C ALA A 22 15.03 28.29 -23.64
N CYS A 23 14.70 27.88 -22.41
CA CYS A 23 13.33 27.52 -22.01
C CYS A 23 12.52 28.68 -21.40
N MET A 24 13.16 29.79 -21.05
CA MET A 24 12.52 30.91 -20.34
C MET A 24 12.14 32.03 -21.30
N GLU A 25 10.92 32.53 -21.17
CA GLU A 25 10.43 33.73 -21.87
C GLU A 25 10.70 34.99 -21.07
N GLU A 26 10.46 34.91 -19.75
CA GLU A 26 10.63 36.05 -18.84
C GLU A 26 11.06 35.53 -17.46
N VAL A 27 11.97 36.24 -16.82
CA VAL A 27 12.40 35.99 -15.45
C VAL A 27 12.36 37.28 -14.67
N GLU A 28 11.60 37.36 -13.61
CA GLU A 28 11.39 38.57 -12.79
C GLU A 28 11.77 38.29 -11.34
N VAL A 29 12.49 39.22 -10.73
CA VAL A 29 12.77 39.21 -9.30
C VAL A 29 11.74 40.03 -8.55
N VAL A 30 11.02 39.38 -7.61
CA VAL A 30 9.99 40.02 -6.80
C VAL A 30 10.39 40.00 -5.32
N LYS A 31 10.23 41.15 -4.63
CA LYS A 31 10.53 41.24 -3.18
C LYS A 31 9.65 40.30 -2.36
N PRO A 32 10.17 39.66 -1.29
CA PRO A 32 11.50 39.93 -0.70
C PRO A 32 12.67 39.14 -1.31
N GLY A 33 12.46 38.31 -2.36
CA GLY A 33 13.50 37.50 -3.00
C GLY A 33 12.93 36.30 -3.77
N PHE A 34 11.69 36.42 -4.27
CA PHE A 34 11.09 35.44 -5.17
C PHE A 34 11.61 35.66 -6.60
N ILE A 35 11.76 34.60 -7.34
CA ILE A 35 12.05 34.60 -8.77
C ILE A 35 10.84 34.02 -9.49
N ASN A 36 10.15 34.85 -10.26
CA ASN A 36 9.05 34.41 -11.11
C ASN A 36 9.61 34.07 -12.48
N ILE A 37 9.31 32.88 -12.97
CA ILE A 37 9.77 32.40 -14.27
C ILE A 37 8.55 32.10 -15.14
N ARG A 38 8.55 32.68 -16.36
CA ARG A 38 7.59 32.33 -17.41
C ARG A 38 8.31 31.47 -18.45
N LEU A 39 7.82 30.26 -18.66
CA LEU A 39 8.34 29.36 -19.67
C LEU A 39 7.84 29.76 -21.06
N LYS A 40 8.67 29.59 -22.08
CA LYS A 40 8.22 29.69 -23.48
C LYS A 40 7.14 28.67 -23.75
N LYS A 41 6.04 29.08 -24.36
CA LYS A 41 4.93 28.19 -24.70
C LYS A 41 5.38 27.05 -25.62
N SER A 42 6.26 27.30 -26.58
CA SER A 42 6.84 26.30 -27.46
C SER A 42 7.65 25.26 -26.68
N PHE A 43 8.41 25.68 -25.67
CA PHE A 43 9.19 24.76 -24.84
C PHE A 43 8.30 23.75 -24.13
N VAL A 44 7.15 24.18 -23.57
CA VAL A 44 6.21 23.25 -22.90
C VAL A 44 5.62 22.25 -23.90
N ALA A 45 5.22 22.71 -25.10
CA ALA A 45 4.72 21.82 -26.15
C ALA A 45 5.78 20.79 -26.60
N ASP A 46 7.01 21.24 -26.84
CA ASP A 46 8.12 20.37 -27.23
C ASP A 46 8.45 19.34 -26.14
N TYR A 47 8.43 19.76 -24.86
CA TYR A 47 8.63 18.84 -23.73
C TYR A 47 7.56 17.74 -23.67
N LEU A 48 6.28 18.08 -23.83
CA LEU A 48 5.19 17.09 -23.84
C LEU A 48 5.29 16.14 -25.04
N ASN A 49 5.66 16.66 -26.23
CA ASN A 49 5.90 15.80 -27.38
C ASN A 49 7.07 14.83 -27.16
N GLN A 50 8.13 15.26 -26.46
CA GLN A 50 9.25 14.37 -26.10
C GLN A 50 8.82 13.31 -25.07
N MET A 51 7.95 13.63 -24.12
CA MET A 51 7.39 12.65 -23.18
C MET A 51 6.71 11.50 -23.94
N GLU A 52 5.97 11.79 -25.00
CA GLU A 52 5.27 10.78 -25.81
C GLU A 52 6.20 9.88 -26.61
N GLU A 53 7.42 10.30 -26.90
CA GLU A 53 8.41 9.51 -27.65
C GLU A 53 9.05 8.40 -26.78
N THR A 54 8.76 8.39 -25.47
CA THR A 54 9.29 7.41 -24.52
C THR A 54 8.19 6.45 -24.02
N ASP A 55 8.54 5.19 -23.78
CA ASP A 55 7.60 4.16 -23.30
C ASP A 55 6.97 4.51 -21.95
N ASN A 56 7.64 5.32 -21.13
CA ASN A 56 7.21 5.69 -19.77
C ASN A 56 6.76 7.17 -19.68
N LEU A 57 6.40 7.81 -20.77
CA LEU A 57 5.99 9.23 -20.80
C LEU A 57 6.99 10.15 -20.09
N GLY A 58 8.28 10.01 -20.37
CA GLY A 58 9.34 10.87 -19.84
C GLY A 58 9.76 10.58 -18.40
N ILE A 59 9.29 9.50 -17.79
CA ILE A 59 9.73 9.10 -16.44
C ILE A 59 11.18 8.60 -16.48
N GLU A 60 12.01 9.25 -15.67
CA GLU A 60 13.39 8.82 -15.43
C GLU A 60 13.38 7.74 -14.33
N LYS A 61 13.69 6.50 -14.72
CA LYS A 61 13.85 5.40 -13.78
C LYS A 61 15.12 5.58 -12.94
N THR A 62 15.19 4.88 -11.80
CA THR A 62 16.39 4.88 -10.96
C THR A 62 17.60 4.34 -11.75
N GLU A 63 18.76 4.99 -11.58
CA GLU A 63 20.04 4.53 -12.16
C GLU A 63 20.62 3.34 -11.39
N HIS A 64 20.20 3.15 -10.14
CA HIS A 64 20.67 2.11 -9.23
C HIS A 64 19.45 1.35 -8.67
N PRO A 65 18.94 0.35 -9.42
CA PRO A 65 17.83 -0.48 -8.96
C PRO A 65 18.17 -1.19 -7.65
N GLU A 66 17.30 -1.05 -6.64
CA GLU A 66 17.45 -1.69 -5.33
C GLU A 66 16.62 -2.98 -5.27
N MET A 67 17.10 -3.95 -4.47
CA MET A 67 16.29 -5.08 -4.01
C MET A 67 15.58 -4.68 -2.73
N ILE A 68 14.26 -4.58 -2.76
CA ILE A 68 13.46 -4.10 -1.63
C ILE A 68 12.47 -5.17 -1.20
N VAL A 69 12.56 -5.61 0.06
CA VAL A 69 11.51 -6.44 0.67
C VAL A 69 10.52 -5.54 1.38
N LEU A 70 9.26 -5.63 0.99
CA LEU A 70 8.16 -4.83 1.53
C LEU A 70 7.19 -5.73 2.31
N ASP A 71 7.14 -5.54 3.62
CA ASP A 71 6.28 -6.24 4.56
C ASP A 71 4.97 -5.46 4.75
N TYR A 72 3.85 -6.03 4.32
CA TYR A 72 2.55 -5.37 4.40
C TYR A 72 1.40 -6.36 4.38
N GLY A 73 0.24 -5.94 4.84
CA GLY A 73 -0.99 -6.73 4.82
C GLY A 73 -1.14 -7.74 5.95
N GLY A 74 -0.08 -8.14 6.63
CA GLY A 74 0.09 -9.21 7.62
C GLY A 74 -1.08 -9.54 8.56
N PRO A 75 -2.09 -10.33 8.15
CA PRO A 75 -3.17 -10.74 9.02
C PRO A 75 -2.78 -11.96 9.85
N ASN A 76 -3.43 -12.10 11.00
CA ASN A 76 -3.42 -13.38 11.69
C ASN A 76 -4.27 -14.40 10.93
N VAL A 77 -3.76 -15.61 10.74
CA VAL A 77 -4.53 -16.72 10.15
C VAL A 77 -5.76 -17.08 11.00
N ALA A 78 -6.73 -17.76 10.41
CA ALA A 78 -7.99 -18.13 11.05
C ALA A 78 -8.81 -16.95 11.61
N LYS A 79 -8.57 -15.75 11.11
CA LYS A 79 -9.39 -14.56 11.37
C LYS A 79 -9.83 -13.95 10.05
N PRO A 80 -11.10 -13.52 9.95
CA PRO A 80 -11.53 -12.79 8.78
C PRO A 80 -10.77 -11.46 8.69
N LEU A 81 -10.47 -11.04 7.46
CA LEU A 81 -9.95 -9.70 7.24
C LEU A 81 -11.00 -8.66 7.67
N HIS A 82 -10.55 -7.69 8.41
CA HIS A 82 -11.36 -6.55 8.81
C HIS A 82 -10.79 -5.24 8.24
N VAL A 83 -11.56 -4.18 8.32
CA VAL A 83 -11.19 -2.87 7.77
C VAL A 83 -9.83 -2.34 8.27
N GLY A 84 -9.35 -2.78 9.44
CA GLY A 84 -8.03 -2.44 9.95
C GLY A 84 -6.87 -3.01 9.12
N HIS A 85 -7.08 -4.11 8.36
CA HIS A 85 -6.07 -4.68 7.46
C HIS A 85 -6.02 -3.96 6.10
N LEU A 86 -7.09 -3.23 5.74
CA LEU A 86 -7.21 -2.56 4.46
C LEU A 86 -6.05 -1.60 4.20
N ARG A 87 -5.73 -0.74 5.16
CA ARG A 87 -4.72 0.32 4.99
C ARG A 87 -3.34 -0.25 4.70
N SER A 88 -2.89 -1.24 5.49
CA SER A 88 -1.61 -1.90 5.23
C SER A 88 -1.54 -2.45 3.81
N ALA A 89 -2.59 -3.19 3.40
CA ALA A 89 -2.64 -3.85 2.11
C ALA A 89 -2.57 -2.87 0.93
N ILE A 90 -3.40 -1.81 0.92
CA ILE A 90 -3.46 -0.90 -0.23
C ILE A 90 -2.31 0.11 -0.27
N ILE A 91 -1.80 0.55 0.89
CA ILE A 91 -0.63 1.43 0.94
C ILE A 91 0.60 0.64 0.48
N GLY A 92 0.82 -0.56 1.02
CA GLY A 92 1.95 -1.41 0.63
C GLY A 92 1.92 -1.78 -0.86
N GLU A 93 0.78 -2.22 -1.37
CA GLU A 93 0.63 -2.52 -2.80
C GLU A 93 0.97 -1.32 -3.70
N SER A 94 0.50 -0.12 -3.33
CA SER A 94 0.81 1.08 -4.10
C SER A 94 2.30 1.42 -4.06
N ILE A 95 2.95 1.32 -2.89
CA ILE A 95 4.41 1.53 -2.76
C ILE A 95 5.17 0.50 -3.61
N LYS A 96 4.77 -0.78 -3.58
CA LYS A 96 5.35 -1.83 -4.42
C LYS A 96 5.25 -1.51 -5.91
N ARG A 97 4.07 -1.11 -6.37
CA ARG A 97 3.85 -0.73 -7.79
C ARG A 97 4.69 0.47 -8.20
N ILE A 98 4.76 1.49 -7.35
CA ILE A 98 5.59 2.69 -7.59
C ILE A 98 7.07 2.29 -7.69
N GLY A 99 7.60 1.51 -6.75
CA GLY A 99 8.99 1.07 -6.76
C GLY A 99 9.34 0.28 -8.03
N ASN A 100 8.51 -0.71 -8.39
CA ASN A 100 8.70 -1.48 -9.63
C ASN A 100 8.63 -0.58 -10.88
N PHE A 101 7.70 0.39 -10.92
CA PHE A 101 7.57 1.32 -12.04
C PHE A 101 8.81 2.22 -12.16
N MET A 102 9.37 2.65 -11.04
CA MET A 102 10.58 3.47 -10.99
C MET A 102 11.88 2.67 -11.23
N GLY A 103 11.81 1.34 -11.27
CA GLY A 103 12.91 0.46 -11.69
C GLY A 103 13.52 -0.41 -10.61
N ASP A 104 13.03 -0.38 -9.37
CA ASP A 104 13.46 -1.27 -8.29
C ASP A 104 12.91 -2.69 -8.45
N ASN A 105 13.50 -3.63 -7.72
CA ASN A 105 13.01 -4.99 -7.58
C ASN A 105 12.26 -5.12 -6.24
N MET A 106 10.94 -4.94 -6.28
CA MET A 106 10.09 -4.99 -5.10
C MET A 106 9.57 -6.41 -4.85
N ILE A 107 9.79 -6.94 -3.64
CA ILE A 107 9.24 -8.22 -3.18
C ILE A 107 8.25 -7.95 -2.05
N GLY A 108 6.97 -8.19 -2.29
CA GLY A 108 5.93 -8.07 -1.28
C GLY A 108 5.81 -9.34 -0.44
N ASP A 109 5.90 -9.21 0.88
CA ASP A 109 5.71 -10.30 1.85
C ASP A 109 4.50 -10.00 2.73
N VAL A 110 3.54 -10.94 2.78
CA VAL A 110 2.33 -10.76 3.59
C VAL A 110 2.58 -10.97 5.09
N HIS A 111 3.61 -11.71 5.46
CA HIS A 111 4.03 -12.08 6.80
C HIS A 111 2.90 -12.40 7.79
N LEU A 112 2.39 -13.64 7.72
CA LEU A 112 1.22 -14.09 8.46
C LEU A 112 1.50 -14.32 9.95
N GLY A 113 0.58 -13.91 10.82
CA GLY A 113 0.58 -14.28 12.23
C GLY A 113 0.00 -15.70 12.41
N ASP A 114 0.86 -16.71 12.51
CA ASP A 114 0.49 -18.14 12.52
C ASP A 114 1.17 -18.95 13.62
N TRP A 115 1.85 -18.32 14.58
CA TRP A 115 2.72 -19.02 15.53
C TRP A 115 2.43 -18.78 17.02
N GLY A 116 1.55 -17.87 17.36
CA GLY A 116 1.27 -17.46 18.75
C GLY A 116 0.17 -18.25 19.44
N LEU A 117 -0.24 -17.78 20.63
CA LEU A 117 -1.33 -18.34 21.46
C LEU A 117 -2.62 -18.59 20.66
N GLN A 118 -2.85 -17.86 19.61
CA GLN A 118 -4.00 -18.04 18.73
C GLN A 118 -4.09 -19.46 18.19
N MET A 119 -2.98 -20.07 17.81
CA MET A 119 -2.95 -21.45 17.32
C MET A 119 -3.32 -22.45 18.42
N GLY A 120 -2.78 -22.27 19.62
CA GLY A 120 -3.16 -23.08 20.76
C GLY A 120 -4.65 -22.97 21.14
N LEU A 121 -5.22 -21.77 21.04
CA LEU A 121 -6.66 -21.55 21.25
C LEU A 121 -7.50 -22.33 20.24
N ILE A 122 -7.15 -22.31 18.97
CA ILE A 122 -7.85 -23.04 17.90
C ILE A 122 -7.73 -24.55 18.13
N ILE A 123 -6.54 -25.05 18.42
CA ILE A 123 -6.27 -26.46 18.69
C ILE A 123 -7.08 -26.95 19.90
N THR A 124 -7.10 -26.17 20.99
CA THR A 124 -7.84 -26.51 22.22
C THR A 124 -9.33 -26.58 21.97
N GLU A 125 -9.90 -25.58 21.28
CA GLU A 125 -11.33 -25.57 20.96
C GLU A 125 -11.71 -26.70 20.00
N LEU A 126 -10.88 -26.99 19.00
CA LEU A 126 -11.10 -28.07 18.06
C LEU A 126 -11.07 -29.44 18.78
N ARG A 127 -10.13 -29.63 19.72
CA ARG A 127 -10.07 -30.86 20.54
C ARG A 127 -11.33 -31.04 21.38
N LEU A 128 -11.90 -29.98 21.93
CA LEU A 128 -13.16 -30.06 22.68
C LEU A 128 -14.35 -30.39 21.78
N ARG A 129 -14.39 -29.86 20.56
CA ARG A 129 -15.49 -30.12 19.61
C ARG A 129 -15.39 -31.48 18.94
N GLN A 130 -14.18 -31.94 18.65
CA GLN A 130 -13.91 -33.18 17.89
C GLN A 130 -12.75 -33.97 18.52
N PRO A 131 -12.94 -34.52 19.73
CA PRO A 131 -11.85 -35.16 20.49
C PRO A 131 -11.30 -36.45 19.83
N ASP A 132 -12.07 -37.08 18.96
CA ASP A 132 -11.71 -38.35 18.32
C ASP A 132 -10.85 -38.18 17.04
N LEU A 133 -10.47 -36.98 16.70
CA LEU A 133 -9.60 -36.73 15.54
C LEU A 133 -8.20 -37.29 15.79
N CYS A 134 -7.62 -37.94 14.78
CA CYS A 134 -6.29 -38.54 14.84
C CYS A 134 -5.16 -37.56 15.20
N TYR A 135 -5.38 -36.27 15.06
CA TYR A 135 -4.43 -35.23 15.44
C TYR A 135 -4.21 -35.12 16.95
N PHE A 136 -5.15 -35.60 17.75
CA PHE A 136 -5.13 -35.57 19.22
C PHE A 136 -4.72 -36.90 19.86
N ASP A 137 -4.54 -37.94 19.06
CA ASP A 137 -4.06 -39.25 19.49
C ASP A 137 -2.52 -39.25 19.55
N PRO A 138 -1.90 -39.34 20.74
CA PRO A 138 -0.44 -39.32 20.88
C PRO A 138 0.23 -40.58 20.29
N ASP A 139 -0.51 -41.66 20.13
CA ASP A 139 -0.01 -42.92 19.60
C ASP A 139 -0.23 -43.06 18.08
N TYR A 140 -0.82 -42.06 17.45
CA TYR A 140 -1.06 -42.06 16.01
C TYR A 140 0.24 -41.94 15.21
N THR A 141 0.57 -42.99 14.44
CA THR A 141 1.78 -43.09 13.61
C THR A 141 1.51 -43.03 12.10
N GLY A 142 0.23 -42.99 11.71
CA GLY A 142 -0.18 -42.93 10.32
C GLY A 142 0.10 -41.60 9.63
N GLU A 143 -0.24 -41.53 8.35
CA GLU A 143 -0.29 -40.27 7.61
C GLU A 143 -1.58 -39.53 7.98
N TYR A 144 -1.47 -38.23 8.24
CA TYR A 144 -2.63 -37.39 8.52
C TYR A 144 -3.47 -37.19 7.25
N PRO A 145 -4.81 -37.05 7.36
CA PRO A 145 -5.66 -36.77 6.21
C PRO A 145 -5.20 -35.54 5.42
N SER A 146 -5.33 -35.61 4.10
CA SER A 146 -5.05 -34.47 3.22
C SER A 146 -6.12 -33.39 3.30
N GLU A 147 -7.35 -33.79 3.63
CA GLU A 147 -8.48 -32.85 3.76
C GLU A 147 -8.50 -32.25 5.17
N PRO A 148 -8.74 -30.94 5.30
CA PRO A 148 -8.84 -30.29 6.60
C PRO A 148 -10.08 -30.78 7.36
N PRO A 149 -10.01 -30.93 8.70
CA PRO A 149 -11.16 -31.36 9.53
C PRO A 149 -12.15 -30.19 9.79
N PHE A 150 -12.01 -29.07 9.14
CA PHE A 150 -12.81 -27.86 9.28
C PHE A 150 -12.83 -27.04 7.99
N THR A 151 -13.85 -26.22 7.84
CA THR A 151 -13.98 -25.17 6.82
C THR A 151 -13.48 -23.83 7.32
N ILE A 152 -13.32 -22.84 6.42
CA ILE A 152 -12.96 -21.45 6.82
C ILE A 152 -14.05 -20.86 7.75
N SER A 153 -15.31 -21.09 7.48
CA SER A 153 -16.43 -20.59 8.31
C SER A 153 -16.38 -21.15 9.73
N GLU A 154 -16.00 -22.45 9.87
CA GLU A 154 -15.82 -23.06 11.19
C GLU A 154 -14.61 -22.48 11.93
N LEU A 155 -13.48 -22.22 11.25
CA LEU A 155 -12.33 -21.55 11.85
C LEU A 155 -12.67 -20.13 12.34
N GLU A 156 -13.46 -19.40 11.57
CA GLU A 156 -13.94 -18.07 11.94
C GLU A 156 -14.87 -18.06 13.17
N GLU A 157 -15.50 -19.18 13.48
CA GLU A 157 -16.30 -19.37 14.70
C GLU A 157 -15.45 -19.93 15.87
N ILE A 158 -14.56 -20.86 15.59
CA ILE A 158 -13.70 -21.53 16.58
C ILE A 158 -12.84 -20.51 17.33
N TYR A 159 -12.12 -19.64 16.61
CA TYR A 159 -11.19 -18.72 17.23
C TYR A 159 -11.87 -17.69 18.16
N PRO A 160 -12.92 -16.96 17.79
CA PRO A 160 -13.60 -16.03 18.70
C PRO A 160 -14.18 -16.75 19.93
N THR A 161 -14.73 -17.95 19.75
CA THR A 161 -15.24 -18.79 20.84
C THR A 161 -14.12 -19.12 21.83
N ALA A 162 -13.00 -19.63 21.34
CA ALA A 162 -11.83 -19.96 22.15
C ALA A 162 -11.25 -18.74 22.85
N SER A 163 -11.14 -17.61 22.14
CA SER A 163 -10.68 -16.33 22.72
C SER A 163 -11.62 -15.81 23.82
N GLY A 164 -12.93 -15.98 23.66
CA GLY A 164 -13.91 -15.66 24.70
C GLY A 164 -13.72 -16.51 25.95
N LYS A 165 -13.72 -17.84 25.78
CA LYS A 165 -13.50 -18.81 26.86
C LYS A 165 -12.19 -18.56 27.63
N SER A 166 -11.11 -18.26 26.92
CA SER A 166 -9.80 -18.02 27.54
C SER A 166 -9.74 -16.76 28.44
N LYS A 167 -10.67 -15.83 28.27
CA LYS A 167 -10.79 -14.63 29.12
C LYS A 167 -11.58 -14.89 30.40
N GLU A 168 -12.50 -15.86 30.33
CA GLU A 168 -13.42 -16.19 31.42
C GLU A 168 -12.89 -17.36 32.27
N ASP A 169 -12.14 -18.29 31.65
CA ASP A 169 -11.62 -19.50 32.29
C ASP A 169 -10.08 -19.56 32.21
N PRO A 170 -9.37 -19.32 33.33
CA PRO A 170 -7.91 -19.44 33.40
C PRO A 170 -7.39 -20.85 33.08
N ALA A 171 -8.12 -21.93 33.42
CA ALA A 171 -7.71 -23.29 33.12
C ALA A 171 -7.75 -23.57 31.61
N TYR A 172 -8.78 -23.09 30.93
CA TYR A 172 -8.86 -23.14 29.47
C TYR A 172 -7.70 -22.40 28.80
N LYS A 173 -7.34 -21.21 29.34
CA LYS A 173 -6.19 -20.44 28.84
C LYS A 173 -4.88 -21.20 29.02
N GLU A 174 -4.69 -21.88 30.17
CA GLU A 174 -3.49 -22.68 30.43
C GLU A 174 -3.39 -23.88 29.48
N GLU A 175 -4.50 -24.56 29.17
CA GLU A 175 -4.54 -25.61 28.14
C GLU A 175 -4.14 -25.06 26.76
N ALA A 176 -4.64 -23.89 26.37
CA ALA A 176 -4.28 -23.27 25.09
C ALA A 176 -2.79 -22.86 25.06
N MET A 177 -2.23 -22.39 26.16
CA MET A 177 -0.79 -22.11 26.26
C MET A 177 0.03 -23.40 26.14
N THR A 178 -0.42 -24.49 26.76
CA THR A 178 0.21 -25.82 26.64
C THR A 178 0.16 -26.32 25.20
N ALA A 179 -0.99 -26.20 24.54
CA ALA A 179 -1.13 -26.59 23.13
C ALA A 179 -0.23 -25.76 22.20
N THR A 180 -0.07 -24.46 22.50
CA THR A 180 0.89 -23.59 21.77
C THR A 180 2.32 -24.07 21.95
N PHE A 181 2.70 -24.38 23.19
CA PHE A 181 4.03 -24.89 23.51
C PHE A 181 4.31 -26.21 22.80
N GLU A 182 3.37 -27.17 22.85
CA GLU A 182 3.49 -28.47 22.17
C GLU A 182 3.61 -28.32 20.65
N LEU A 183 2.82 -27.43 20.05
CA LEU A 183 2.93 -27.10 18.63
C LEU A 183 4.34 -26.63 18.28
N GLN A 184 4.86 -25.67 19.05
CA GLN A 184 6.18 -25.08 18.86
C GLN A 184 7.34 -26.05 19.10
N HIS A 185 7.10 -27.11 19.89
CA HIS A 185 8.08 -28.17 20.19
C HIS A 185 7.90 -29.45 19.37
N GLY A 186 7.14 -29.39 18.29
CA GLY A 186 7.12 -30.44 17.27
C GLY A 186 6.06 -31.52 17.46
N ASN A 187 4.97 -31.24 18.19
CA ASN A 187 3.83 -32.16 18.23
C ASN A 187 3.29 -32.37 16.82
N ARG A 188 3.42 -33.62 16.30
CA ARG A 188 3.09 -33.98 14.92
C ARG A 188 1.64 -33.68 14.54
N GLY A 189 0.69 -33.99 15.43
CA GLY A 189 -0.73 -33.74 15.21
C GLY A 189 -1.02 -32.25 15.09
N TYR A 190 -0.44 -31.46 15.98
CA TYR A 190 -0.64 -30.00 15.98
C TYR A 190 0.02 -29.29 14.80
N GLN A 191 1.20 -29.79 14.37
CA GLN A 191 1.83 -29.28 13.14
C GLN A 191 1.01 -29.64 11.89
N ALA A 192 0.42 -30.83 11.82
CA ALA A 192 -0.50 -31.19 10.75
C ALA A 192 -1.78 -30.32 10.76
N LEU A 193 -2.32 -30.01 11.93
CA LEU A 193 -3.43 -29.05 12.07
C LEU A 193 -3.03 -27.64 11.63
N LEU A 194 -1.83 -27.15 12.00
CA LEU A 194 -1.32 -25.86 11.55
C LEU A 194 -1.27 -25.80 10.02
N THR A 195 -0.78 -26.87 9.37
CA THR A 195 -0.76 -26.96 7.90
C THR A 195 -2.16 -26.80 7.30
N HIS A 196 -3.17 -27.43 7.89
CA HIS A 196 -4.57 -27.29 7.45
C HIS A 196 -5.11 -25.87 7.69
N ILE A 197 -4.83 -25.30 8.86
CA ILE A 197 -5.23 -23.92 9.21
C ILE A 197 -4.63 -22.94 8.18
N LEU A 198 -3.36 -23.10 7.86
CA LEU A 198 -2.67 -22.25 6.87
C LEU A 198 -3.29 -22.42 5.48
N ASN A 199 -3.47 -23.64 5.00
CA ASN A 199 -4.01 -23.91 3.67
C ASN A 199 -5.40 -23.28 3.48
N VAL A 200 -6.28 -23.47 4.46
CA VAL A 200 -7.64 -22.91 4.42
C VAL A 200 -7.62 -21.38 4.53
N SER A 201 -6.83 -20.83 5.46
CA SER A 201 -6.75 -19.39 5.68
C SER A 201 -6.09 -18.66 4.51
N VAL A 202 -4.97 -19.15 3.99
CA VAL A 202 -4.26 -18.54 2.87
C VAL A 202 -5.11 -18.55 1.60
N SER A 203 -5.87 -19.61 1.36
CA SER A 203 -6.78 -19.67 0.21
C SER A 203 -7.85 -18.57 0.27
N ASP A 204 -8.43 -18.34 1.44
CA ASP A 204 -9.41 -17.27 1.65
C ASP A 204 -8.77 -15.86 1.58
N LEU A 205 -7.61 -15.69 2.22
CA LEU A 205 -6.88 -14.43 2.19
C LEU A 205 -6.48 -14.02 0.76
N LYS A 206 -6.01 -14.96 -0.06
CA LYS A 206 -5.68 -14.71 -1.48
C LYS A 206 -6.87 -14.16 -2.23
N LYS A 207 -8.04 -14.78 -2.10
CA LYS A 207 -9.27 -14.32 -2.73
C LYS A 207 -9.65 -12.89 -2.30
N ASN A 208 -9.53 -12.60 -1.01
CA ASN A 208 -9.83 -11.27 -0.48
C ASN A 208 -8.84 -10.20 -1.00
N TYR A 209 -7.55 -10.51 -1.06
CA TYR A 209 -6.54 -9.59 -1.61
C TYR A 209 -6.67 -9.43 -3.13
N GLU A 210 -7.00 -10.49 -3.87
CA GLU A 210 -7.32 -10.40 -5.31
C GLU A 210 -8.48 -9.44 -5.58
N ASN A 211 -9.54 -9.49 -4.76
CA ASN A 211 -10.67 -8.56 -4.86
C ASN A 211 -10.27 -7.09 -4.62
N LEU A 212 -9.18 -6.87 -3.88
CA LEU A 212 -8.58 -5.55 -3.67
C LEU A 212 -7.50 -5.20 -4.71
N ASN A 213 -7.25 -6.08 -5.68
CA ASN A 213 -6.11 -5.96 -6.61
C ASN A 213 -4.79 -5.73 -5.84
N VAL A 214 -4.53 -6.58 -4.84
CA VAL A 214 -3.31 -6.64 -4.02
C VAL A 214 -2.69 -8.02 -4.22
N SER A 215 -1.39 -8.07 -4.42
CA SER A 215 -0.64 -9.31 -4.65
C SER A 215 0.65 -9.35 -3.84
N PHE A 216 1.07 -10.56 -3.50
CA PHE A 216 2.31 -10.80 -2.77
C PHE A 216 3.14 -11.87 -3.49
N GLU A 217 4.45 -11.67 -3.53
CA GLU A 217 5.41 -12.64 -4.02
C GLU A 217 5.68 -13.70 -2.95
N LEU A 218 5.62 -13.32 -1.66
CA LEU A 218 5.87 -14.20 -0.53
C LEU A 218 4.63 -14.31 0.36
N TRP A 219 4.32 -15.56 0.72
CA TRP A 219 3.27 -15.94 1.67
C TRP A 219 3.91 -16.67 2.84
N LYS A 220 4.72 -15.92 3.61
CA LYS A 220 5.45 -16.42 4.76
C LYS A 220 4.74 -16.04 6.05
N GLY A 221 5.14 -16.68 7.15
CA GLY A 221 4.59 -16.40 8.47
C GLY A 221 5.64 -16.45 9.56
N GLU A 222 5.22 -16.14 10.78
CA GLU A 222 6.07 -16.25 11.97
C GLU A 222 6.61 -17.68 12.15
N SER A 223 5.86 -18.72 11.73
CA SER A 223 6.29 -20.12 11.79
C SER A 223 7.49 -20.42 10.89
N ASP A 224 7.63 -19.73 9.74
CA ASP A 224 8.77 -19.88 8.84
C ASP A 224 10.07 -19.34 9.45
N ALA A 225 9.98 -18.39 10.40
CA ALA A 225 11.13 -17.84 11.09
C ALA A 225 11.68 -18.74 12.21
N GLN A 226 10.88 -19.69 12.70
CA GLN A 226 11.25 -20.56 13.82
C GLN A 226 12.60 -21.27 13.67
N PRO A 227 12.99 -21.84 12.50
CA PRO A 227 14.27 -22.51 12.33
C PRO A 227 15.49 -21.60 12.58
N TYR A 228 15.37 -20.29 12.39
CA TYR A 228 16.46 -19.32 12.53
C TYR A 228 16.66 -18.84 13.98
N ILE A 229 15.67 -19.02 14.87
CA ILE A 229 15.70 -18.51 16.23
C ILE A 229 16.83 -19.11 17.07
N PRO A 230 17.06 -20.44 17.13
CA PRO A 230 18.07 -21.03 18.00
C PRO A 230 19.47 -20.48 17.72
N ASP A 231 19.90 -20.49 16.48
CA ASP A 231 21.25 -20.04 16.08
C ASP A 231 21.40 -18.52 16.27
N MET A 232 20.37 -17.74 15.97
CA MET A 232 20.33 -16.30 16.22
C MET A 232 20.53 -16.00 17.71
N VAL A 233 19.76 -16.67 18.59
CA VAL A 233 19.84 -16.47 20.05
C VAL A 233 21.21 -16.87 20.60
N GLU A 234 21.75 -18.03 20.17
CA GLU A 234 23.07 -18.47 20.63
C GLU A 234 24.18 -17.52 20.18
N LYS A 235 24.08 -16.99 18.94
CA LYS A 235 25.01 -15.98 18.44
C LYS A 235 24.96 -14.71 19.29
N MET A 236 23.75 -14.18 19.61
CA MET A 236 23.60 -12.99 20.44
C MET A 236 24.19 -13.16 21.84
N LYS A 237 24.04 -14.36 22.45
CA LYS A 237 24.65 -14.69 23.74
C LYS A 237 26.17 -14.75 23.65
N LYS A 238 26.70 -15.49 22.65
CA LYS A 238 28.14 -15.68 22.45
C LYS A 238 28.87 -14.35 22.20
N ASP A 239 28.25 -13.47 21.42
CA ASP A 239 28.80 -12.17 21.07
C ASP A 239 28.61 -11.13 22.21
N GLY A 240 27.93 -11.51 23.30
CA GLY A 240 27.77 -10.69 24.50
C GLY A 240 26.71 -9.59 24.39
N TYR A 241 25.85 -9.63 23.38
CA TYR A 241 24.75 -8.66 23.22
C TYR A 241 23.55 -9.00 24.10
N ALA A 242 23.20 -10.29 24.21
CA ALA A 242 22.04 -10.75 24.97
C ALA A 242 22.43 -11.10 26.42
N TYR A 243 21.66 -10.63 27.38
CA TYR A 243 21.83 -10.90 28.81
C TYR A 243 20.47 -11.15 29.51
N VAL A 244 20.52 -11.79 30.67
CA VAL A 244 19.31 -12.08 31.45
C VAL A 244 18.95 -10.87 32.32
N SER A 245 17.71 -10.38 32.17
CA SER A 245 17.10 -9.32 32.98
C SER A 245 15.73 -9.79 33.46
N GLU A 246 15.50 -9.80 34.74
CA GLU A 246 14.24 -10.25 35.38
C GLU A 246 13.77 -11.64 34.89
N GLY A 247 14.73 -12.52 34.59
CA GLY A 247 14.49 -13.86 34.05
C GLY A 247 14.32 -13.97 32.54
N ALA A 248 14.07 -12.87 31.84
CA ALA A 248 13.98 -12.82 30.39
C ALA A 248 15.34 -12.57 29.73
N LEU A 249 15.54 -13.06 28.51
CA LEU A 249 16.72 -12.75 27.70
C LEU A 249 16.44 -11.48 26.89
N VAL A 250 17.29 -10.47 27.03
CA VAL A 250 17.10 -9.15 26.41
C VAL A 250 18.38 -8.62 25.76
N VAL A 251 18.22 -7.70 24.82
CA VAL A 251 19.30 -6.88 24.24
C VAL A 251 19.00 -5.41 24.50
N ASP A 252 19.95 -4.71 25.13
CA ASP A 252 19.83 -3.27 25.34
C ASP A 252 19.97 -2.52 24.01
N VAL A 253 18.98 -1.68 23.70
CA VAL A 253 18.85 -0.91 22.44
C VAL A 253 18.77 0.59 22.68
N LYS A 254 19.04 1.05 23.90
CA LYS A 254 19.07 2.47 24.23
C LYS A 254 20.20 3.17 23.52
N GLU A 255 19.94 4.38 23.05
CA GLU A 255 20.91 5.29 22.45
C GLU A 255 21.02 6.60 23.24
N ASP A 256 22.19 7.25 23.19
CA ASP A 256 22.43 8.52 23.89
C ASP A 256 21.55 9.68 23.40
N THR A 257 21.01 9.54 22.18
CA THR A 257 20.13 10.52 21.55
C THR A 257 18.68 10.40 21.97
N ASP A 258 18.32 9.36 22.74
CA ASP A 258 16.94 9.12 23.15
C ASP A 258 16.42 10.20 24.09
N THR A 259 15.28 10.80 23.71
CA THR A 259 14.57 11.77 24.54
C THR A 259 13.55 11.11 25.48
N LYS A 260 13.25 9.83 25.25
CA LYS A 260 12.36 8.99 26.05
C LYS A 260 13.09 7.70 26.40
N GLU A 261 12.66 7.06 27.47
CA GLU A 261 13.16 5.73 27.82
C GLU A 261 12.73 4.71 26.77
N ILE A 262 13.71 4.02 26.18
CA ILE A 262 13.48 2.90 25.27
C ILE A 262 13.81 1.61 26.03
N PRO A 263 12.82 0.73 26.29
CA PRO A 263 13.05 -0.54 26.95
C PRO A 263 13.97 -1.46 26.11
N PRO A 264 14.70 -2.39 26.74
CA PRO A 264 15.46 -3.40 26.00
C PRO A 264 14.57 -4.21 25.05
N CYS A 265 15.12 -4.66 23.93
CA CYS A 265 14.46 -5.60 23.04
C CYS A 265 14.42 -6.98 23.70
N MET A 266 13.24 -7.55 23.84
CA MET A 266 13.05 -8.84 24.47
C MET A 266 13.25 -9.97 23.48
N ILE A 267 14.25 -10.82 23.71
CA ILE A 267 14.62 -11.93 22.81
C ILE A 267 13.89 -13.21 23.18
N LEU A 268 13.83 -13.56 24.48
CA LEU A 268 13.07 -14.70 24.99
C LEU A 268 12.42 -14.32 26.33
N LYS A 269 11.22 -14.84 26.55
CA LYS A 269 10.56 -14.74 27.86
C LYS A 269 11.30 -15.55 28.93
N SER A 270 10.91 -15.37 30.18
CA SER A 270 11.48 -16.11 31.32
C SER A 270 11.26 -17.62 31.25
N ASP A 271 10.24 -18.09 30.57
CA ASP A 271 9.97 -19.50 30.28
C ASP A 271 10.68 -20.04 29.00
N GLY A 272 11.48 -19.19 28.34
CA GLY A 272 12.19 -19.51 27.10
C GLY A 272 11.35 -19.38 25.82
N ALA A 273 10.09 -18.94 25.92
CA ALA A 273 9.23 -18.78 24.75
C ALA A 273 9.61 -17.56 23.91
N SER A 274 9.43 -17.69 22.61
CA SER A 274 9.57 -16.60 21.63
C SER A 274 8.40 -15.61 21.74
N LEU A 275 8.62 -14.39 21.25
CA LEU A 275 7.62 -13.33 21.11
C LEU A 275 7.81 -12.62 19.76
N TYR A 276 7.00 -11.60 19.50
CA TYR A 276 7.05 -10.87 18.24
C TYR A 276 8.43 -10.30 17.91
N ASP A 277 9.16 -9.75 18.90
CA ASP A 277 10.53 -9.27 18.68
C ASP A 277 11.45 -10.39 18.20
N THR A 278 11.29 -11.60 18.75
CA THR A 278 12.10 -12.78 18.37
C THR A 278 11.83 -13.20 16.93
N THR A 279 10.56 -13.32 16.56
CA THR A 279 10.15 -13.76 15.22
C THR A 279 10.51 -12.71 14.17
N ASP A 280 10.33 -11.42 14.46
CA ASP A 280 10.71 -10.34 13.54
C ASP A 280 12.22 -10.28 13.30
N LEU A 281 13.04 -10.47 14.35
CA LEU A 281 14.49 -10.55 14.21
C LEU A 281 14.91 -11.78 13.39
N ALA A 282 14.30 -12.95 13.64
CA ALA A 282 14.57 -14.17 12.88
C ALA A 282 14.11 -14.05 11.42
N THR A 283 13.01 -13.33 11.17
CA THR A 283 12.55 -13.00 9.81
C THR A 283 13.58 -12.11 9.09
N LEU A 284 14.19 -11.15 9.78
CA LEU A 284 15.27 -10.36 9.21
C LEU A 284 16.50 -11.22 8.89
N VAL A 285 16.86 -12.19 9.74
CA VAL A 285 17.95 -13.15 9.42
C VAL A 285 17.65 -13.86 8.11
N TRP A 286 16.46 -14.46 7.99
CA TRP A 286 16.03 -15.15 6.78
C TRP A 286 16.03 -14.24 5.54
N ARG A 287 15.47 -13.03 5.65
CA ARG A 287 15.43 -12.07 4.53
C ARG A 287 16.84 -11.67 4.07
N MET A 288 17.77 -11.50 5.00
CA MET A 288 19.16 -11.19 4.67
C MET A 288 19.88 -12.37 3.99
N GLU A 289 19.59 -13.61 4.41
CA GLU A 289 20.21 -14.81 3.81
C GLU A 289 19.68 -15.11 2.41
N ASP A 290 18.37 -14.97 2.18
CA ASP A 290 17.74 -15.40 0.93
C ASP A 290 17.72 -14.30 -0.15
N TYR A 291 17.56 -13.02 0.24
CA TYR A 291 17.33 -11.92 -0.70
C TYR A 291 18.44 -10.88 -0.72
N HIS A 292 19.25 -10.76 0.33
CA HIS A 292 20.27 -9.72 0.47
C HIS A 292 19.72 -8.32 0.11
N PRO A 293 18.61 -7.87 0.73
CA PRO A 293 17.93 -6.66 0.31
C PRO A 293 18.76 -5.41 0.62
N ASP A 294 18.67 -4.42 -0.28
CA ASP A 294 19.18 -3.07 -0.04
C ASP A 294 18.30 -2.31 0.95
N SER A 295 17.01 -2.65 0.99
CA SER A 295 16.05 -2.05 1.93
C SER A 295 14.97 -3.06 2.36
N VAL A 296 14.56 -2.99 3.64
CA VAL A 296 13.37 -3.68 4.16
C VAL A 296 12.39 -2.63 4.69
N ILE A 297 11.19 -2.61 4.15
CA ILE A 297 10.17 -1.61 4.48
C ILE A 297 8.98 -2.32 5.14
N TYR A 298 8.54 -1.81 6.30
CA TYR A 298 7.38 -2.31 7.03
C TYR A 298 6.24 -1.30 6.97
N VAL A 299 5.09 -1.72 6.43
CA VAL A 299 3.86 -0.91 6.34
C VAL A 299 2.86 -1.42 7.36
N VAL A 300 2.87 -0.86 8.54
CA VAL A 300 2.13 -1.35 9.70
C VAL A 300 1.45 -0.21 10.49
N ASP A 301 0.62 -0.55 11.46
CA ASP A 301 -0.03 0.45 12.31
C ASP A 301 0.99 1.29 13.10
N LYS A 302 0.83 2.62 13.09
CA LYS A 302 1.76 3.56 13.78
C LYS A 302 1.94 3.28 15.28
N ARG A 303 1.00 2.56 15.90
CA ARG A 303 1.11 2.15 17.32
C ARG A 303 2.23 1.15 17.56
N GLN A 304 2.76 0.50 16.52
CA GLN A 304 3.88 -0.44 16.61
C GLN A 304 5.25 0.25 16.48
N GLU A 305 5.32 1.58 16.42
CA GLU A 305 6.57 2.32 16.21
C GLU A 305 7.65 1.95 17.24
N LEU A 306 7.31 1.85 18.53
CA LEU A 306 8.27 1.48 19.57
C LEU A 306 8.84 0.07 19.35
N HIS A 307 8.00 -0.90 19.01
CA HIS A 307 8.41 -2.26 18.68
C HIS A 307 9.44 -2.27 17.53
N PHE A 308 9.16 -1.57 16.43
CA PHE A 308 10.09 -1.53 15.30
C PHE A 308 11.38 -0.74 15.60
N ILE A 309 11.33 0.29 16.46
CA ILE A 309 12.55 0.93 16.98
C ILE A 309 13.43 -0.10 17.69
N GLN A 310 12.85 -0.93 18.57
CA GLN A 310 13.58 -1.95 19.31
C GLN A 310 14.15 -3.03 18.37
N VAL A 311 13.34 -3.56 17.45
CA VAL A 311 13.76 -4.58 16.48
C VAL A 311 14.87 -4.05 15.57
N PHE A 312 14.73 -2.87 14.99
CA PHE A 312 15.72 -2.29 14.08
C PHE A 312 17.05 -2.03 14.77
N ARG A 313 17.03 -1.44 15.95
CA ARG A 313 18.25 -1.19 16.74
C ARG A 313 18.92 -2.49 17.19
N CYS A 314 18.12 -3.48 17.59
CA CYS A 314 18.65 -4.80 17.94
C CYS A 314 19.30 -5.47 16.72
N ALA A 315 18.62 -5.47 15.57
CA ALA A 315 19.15 -6.05 14.34
C ALA A 315 20.47 -5.41 13.88
N ARG A 316 20.59 -4.08 13.99
CA ARG A 316 21.84 -3.34 13.72
C ARG A 316 22.94 -3.71 14.70
N LYS A 317 22.64 -3.59 16.00
CA LYS A 317 23.60 -3.83 17.08
C LYS A 317 24.19 -5.24 17.05
N THR A 318 23.36 -6.23 16.75
CA THR A 318 23.73 -7.65 16.72
C THR A 318 24.33 -8.09 15.37
N GLY A 319 24.35 -7.21 14.38
CA GLY A 319 24.89 -7.50 13.05
C GLY A 319 24.02 -8.44 12.20
N ILE A 320 22.72 -8.59 12.56
CA ILE A 320 21.75 -9.29 11.71
C ILE A 320 21.57 -8.54 10.40
N VAL A 321 21.45 -7.21 10.47
CA VAL A 321 21.30 -6.36 9.30
C VAL A 321 22.52 -5.44 9.20
N PRO A 322 23.27 -5.45 8.07
CA PRO A 322 24.42 -4.60 7.86
C PRO A 322 24.02 -3.13 7.68
N ASP A 323 24.93 -2.21 7.94
CA ASP A 323 24.67 -0.76 7.81
C ASP A 323 24.33 -0.33 6.38
N THR A 324 24.64 -1.16 5.39
CA THR A 324 24.34 -0.93 3.97
C THR A 324 22.89 -1.20 3.60
N THR A 325 22.11 -1.91 4.42
CA THR A 325 20.69 -2.20 4.20
C THR A 325 19.82 -1.23 4.97
N ASP A 326 18.91 -0.53 4.33
CA ASP A 326 17.96 0.35 5.00
C ASP A 326 16.84 -0.43 5.68
N LEU A 327 16.47 -0.01 6.91
CA LEU A 327 15.27 -0.47 7.61
C LEU A 327 14.30 0.69 7.75
N LYS A 328 13.13 0.58 7.12
CA LYS A 328 12.15 1.67 7.06
C LYS A 328 10.83 1.26 7.72
N PHE A 329 10.30 2.14 8.57
CA PHE A 329 8.98 1.99 9.18
C PHE A 329 8.01 3.01 8.61
N ILE A 330 6.93 2.54 7.98
CA ILE A 330 5.84 3.36 7.47
C ILE A 330 4.61 3.08 8.33
N GLY A 331 4.48 3.87 9.40
CA GLY A 331 3.36 3.78 10.33
C GLY A 331 2.11 4.45 9.77
N PHE A 332 1.02 3.69 9.59
CA PHE A 332 -0.25 4.28 9.15
C PHE A 332 -1.20 4.56 10.32
N GLY A 333 -2.02 5.61 10.14
CA GLY A 333 -3.03 6.02 11.09
C GLY A 333 -4.32 5.19 11.01
N THR A 334 -5.28 5.52 11.85
CA THR A 334 -6.55 4.79 11.98
C THR A 334 -7.59 5.28 10.96
N MET A 335 -8.34 4.35 10.38
CA MET A 335 -9.57 4.63 9.65
C MET A 335 -10.72 4.74 10.66
N ASN A 336 -11.34 5.91 10.75
CA ASN A 336 -12.39 6.22 11.70
C ASN A 336 -13.76 6.34 11.02
N GLY A 337 -14.83 6.08 11.76
CA GLY A 337 -16.18 6.41 11.35
C GLY A 337 -16.50 7.90 11.50
N LYS A 338 -17.71 8.30 11.11
CA LYS A 338 -18.20 9.70 11.23
C LYS A 338 -18.20 10.23 12.68
N ASP A 339 -18.23 9.33 13.66
CA ASP A 339 -18.14 9.65 15.09
C ASP A 339 -16.70 9.87 15.60
N GLY A 340 -15.72 9.80 14.71
CA GLY A 340 -14.29 9.95 15.02
C GLY A 340 -13.67 8.77 15.76
N LYS A 341 -14.39 7.67 15.94
CA LYS A 341 -13.88 6.43 16.55
C LYS A 341 -13.51 5.42 15.47
N PRO A 342 -12.65 4.43 15.79
CA PRO A 342 -12.32 3.36 14.85
C PRO A 342 -13.58 2.77 14.21
N PHE A 343 -13.54 2.59 12.90
CA PHE A 343 -14.69 2.17 12.10
C PHE A 343 -15.23 0.82 12.59
N LYS A 344 -16.50 0.76 12.92
CA LYS A 344 -17.18 -0.40 13.51
C LYS A 344 -18.51 -0.68 12.81
N THR A 345 -18.99 -1.92 12.93
CA THR A 345 -20.37 -2.25 12.55
C THR A 345 -21.38 -1.50 13.42
N ARG A 346 -22.64 -1.41 12.97
CA ARG A 346 -23.73 -0.83 13.74
C ARG A 346 -23.96 -1.53 15.10
N GLU A 347 -23.57 -2.80 15.19
CA GLU A 347 -23.67 -3.63 16.40
C GLU A 347 -22.44 -3.52 17.32
N GLY A 348 -21.44 -2.70 16.97
CA GLY A 348 -20.26 -2.39 17.80
C GLY A 348 -19.02 -3.27 17.56
N GLY A 349 -19.09 -4.25 16.65
CA GLY A 349 -17.95 -5.10 16.25
C GLY A 349 -17.04 -4.42 15.21
N VAL A 350 -15.86 -5.00 14.96
CA VAL A 350 -15.02 -4.56 13.84
C VAL A 350 -15.65 -5.03 12.53
N MET A 351 -15.82 -4.13 11.56
CA MET A 351 -16.43 -4.46 10.27
C MET A 351 -15.52 -5.39 9.48
N ARG A 352 -16.07 -6.49 8.94
CA ARG A 352 -15.38 -7.35 7.99
C ARG A 352 -15.10 -6.57 6.71
N LEU A 353 -13.93 -6.80 6.12
CA LEU A 353 -13.54 -6.12 4.88
C LEU A 353 -14.47 -6.49 3.71
N GLU A 354 -14.84 -7.76 3.60
CA GLU A 354 -15.78 -8.24 2.59
C GLU A 354 -17.14 -7.52 2.66
N THR A 355 -17.66 -7.29 3.88
CA THR A 355 -18.93 -6.56 4.08
C THR A 355 -18.81 -5.12 3.59
N LEU A 356 -17.72 -4.42 3.92
CA LEU A 356 -17.47 -3.06 3.45
C LEU A 356 -17.41 -2.98 1.92
N VAL A 357 -16.66 -3.89 1.30
CA VAL A 357 -16.53 -3.96 -0.17
C VAL A 357 -17.89 -4.22 -0.82
N SER A 358 -18.69 -5.15 -0.27
CA SER A 358 -20.03 -5.45 -0.77
C SER A 358 -20.97 -4.24 -0.68
N GLU A 359 -21.00 -3.54 0.47
CA GLU A 359 -21.85 -2.35 0.65
C GLU A 359 -21.51 -1.24 -0.37
N ILE A 360 -20.21 -1.06 -0.64
CA ILE A 360 -19.77 -0.05 -1.62
C ILE A 360 -20.11 -0.49 -3.05
N ASN A 361 -19.94 -1.79 -3.37
CA ASN A 361 -20.31 -2.34 -4.67
C ASN A 361 -21.82 -2.16 -4.95
N ASP A 362 -22.67 -2.50 -3.99
CA ASP A 362 -24.12 -2.36 -4.13
C ASP A 362 -24.53 -0.89 -4.34
N LYS A 363 -23.92 0.02 -3.58
CA LYS A 363 -24.16 1.45 -3.73
C LYS A 363 -23.72 1.99 -5.08
N MET A 364 -22.57 1.55 -5.59
CA MET A 364 -22.10 1.95 -6.91
C MET A 364 -22.97 1.36 -8.03
N TYR A 365 -23.43 0.11 -7.85
CA TYR A 365 -24.36 -0.51 -8.79
C TYR A 365 -25.68 0.27 -8.89
N GLU A 366 -26.27 0.66 -7.76
CA GLU A 366 -27.49 1.49 -7.75
C GLU A 366 -27.27 2.80 -8.53
N LYS A 367 -26.18 3.52 -8.26
CA LYS A 367 -25.86 4.79 -8.94
C LYS A 367 -25.65 4.63 -10.46
N ILE A 368 -25.00 3.57 -10.90
CA ILE A 368 -24.77 3.29 -12.32
C ILE A 368 -26.08 2.94 -13.02
N MET A 369 -26.95 2.17 -12.36
CA MET A 369 -28.24 1.77 -12.90
C MET A 369 -29.27 2.91 -12.99
N GLU A 370 -29.08 4.01 -12.26
CA GLU A 370 -29.93 5.21 -12.40
C GLU A 370 -29.98 5.71 -13.85
N ASN A 371 -28.88 5.61 -14.57
CA ASN A 371 -28.76 6.07 -15.95
C ASN A 371 -29.27 5.07 -17.00
N LYS A 372 -29.51 3.81 -16.66
CA LYS A 372 -30.03 2.72 -17.52
C LYS A 372 -29.33 2.59 -18.88
N THR A 373 -28.03 2.83 -18.94
CA THR A 373 -27.24 2.82 -20.18
C THR A 373 -26.53 1.49 -20.44
N MET A 374 -26.57 0.57 -19.46
CA MET A 374 -25.88 -0.72 -19.46
C MET A 374 -26.83 -1.86 -19.14
N ASP A 375 -26.51 -3.07 -19.59
CA ASP A 375 -27.17 -4.27 -19.07
C ASP A 375 -26.69 -4.58 -17.63
N GLU A 376 -27.40 -5.48 -16.96
CA GLU A 376 -27.15 -5.77 -15.52
C GLU A 376 -25.74 -6.34 -15.29
N ALA A 377 -25.25 -7.22 -16.15
CA ALA A 377 -23.95 -7.87 -15.98
C ALA A 377 -22.79 -6.86 -16.16
N GLU A 378 -22.89 -5.99 -17.16
CA GLU A 378 -21.94 -4.91 -17.38
C GLU A 378 -21.99 -3.88 -16.26
N ALA A 379 -23.17 -3.51 -15.79
CA ALA A 379 -23.34 -2.57 -14.68
C ALA A 379 -22.72 -3.10 -13.38
N ARG A 380 -22.85 -4.40 -13.07
CA ARG A 380 -22.22 -5.02 -11.91
C ARG A 380 -20.70 -4.99 -12.02
N LYS A 381 -20.13 -5.34 -13.18
CA LYS A 381 -18.68 -5.30 -13.41
C LYS A 381 -18.14 -3.87 -13.28
N THR A 382 -18.81 -2.91 -13.88
CA THR A 382 -18.45 -1.49 -13.79
C THR A 382 -18.54 -1.00 -12.34
N ALA A 383 -19.59 -1.38 -11.61
CA ALA A 383 -19.76 -1.04 -10.21
C ALA A 383 -18.61 -1.55 -9.34
N GLN A 384 -18.14 -2.79 -9.54
CA GLN A 384 -17.00 -3.34 -8.82
C GLN A 384 -15.71 -2.54 -9.09
N THR A 385 -15.46 -2.18 -10.36
CA THR A 385 -14.30 -1.37 -10.74
C THR A 385 -14.34 0.02 -10.08
N VAL A 386 -15.51 0.67 -10.13
CA VAL A 386 -15.69 2.01 -9.54
C VAL A 386 -15.64 1.96 -8.02
N ALA A 387 -16.22 0.93 -7.40
CA ALA A 387 -16.18 0.72 -5.95
C ALA A 387 -14.73 0.52 -5.45
N LEU A 388 -13.93 -0.26 -6.18
CA LEU A 388 -12.52 -0.44 -5.85
C LEU A 388 -11.76 0.90 -5.89
N SER A 389 -12.03 1.74 -6.90
CA SER A 389 -11.45 3.08 -6.98
C SER A 389 -11.86 3.96 -5.79
N ALA A 390 -13.13 3.89 -5.37
CA ALA A 390 -13.63 4.65 -4.23
C ALA A 390 -12.91 4.28 -2.93
N ILE A 391 -12.69 2.98 -2.70
CA ILE A 391 -11.98 2.46 -1.54
C ILE A 391 -10.52 2.87 -1.57
N LYS A 392 -9.81 2.53 -2.64
CA LYS A 392 -8.36 2.74 -2.74
C LYS A 392 -7.98 4.22 -2.77
N TYR A 393 -8.62 4.99 -3.63
CA TYR A 393 -8.37 6.42 -3.71
C TYR A 393 -8.77 7.14 -2.43
N GLY A 394 -9.91 6.75 -1.83
CA GLY A 394 -10.39 7.32 -0.59
C GLY A 394 -9.38 7.19 0.55
N ASP A 395 -8.71 6.06 0.67
CA ASP A 395 -7.62 5.87 1.64
C ASP A 395 -6.33 6.55 1.19
N LEU A 396 -5.83 6.21 -0.01
CA LEU A 396 -4.52 6.63 -0.53
C LEU A 396 -4.39 8.15 -0.74
N SER A 397 -5.50 8.88 -0.86
CA SER A 397 -5.48 10.34 -0.93
C SER A 397 -5.11 11.01 0.41
N ASN A 398 -5.09 10.25 1.50
CA ASN A 398 -4.64 10.72 2.81
C ASN A 398 -3.17 10.35 3.02
N GLN A 399 -2.42 11.22 3.69
CA GLN A 399 -1.07 10.88 4.13
C GLN A 399 -1.12 9.66 5.05
N ALA A 400 -0.28 8.66 4.80
CA ALA A 400 -0.31 7.36 5.51
C ALA A 400 -0.37 7.51 7.04
N SER A 401 0.49 8.35 7.63
CA SER A 401 0.58 8.55 9.09
C SER A 401 -0.64 9.24 9.74
N LYS A 402 -1.56 9.81 8.93
CA LYS A 402 -2.74 10.51 9.45
C LYS A 402 -3.92 9.57 9.64
N ASP A 403 -4.66 9.83 10.72
CA ASP A 403 -6.01 9.28 10.88
C ASP A 403 -6.96 10.00 9.92
N TYR A 404 -7.96 9.31 9.41
CA TYR A 404 -8.97 9.93 8.55
C TYR A 404 -10.36 9.37 8.81
N ILE A 405 -11.39 10.09 8.36
CA ILE A 405 -12.78 9.66 8.47
C ILE A 405 -13.19 8.98 7.15
N PHE A 406 -13.57 7.71 7.26
CA PHE A 406 -14.15 6.96 6.15
C PHE A 406 -15.64 7.28 6.03
N ASP A 407 -16.00 7.94 4.95
CA ASP A 407 -17.39 8.30 4.62
C ASP A 407 -17.76 7.70 3.26
N ILE A 408 -18.59 6.64 3.28
CA ILE A 408 -19.02 5.93 2.08
C ILE A 408 -19.73 6.88 1.10
N ASP A 409 -20.56 7.81 1.59
CA ASP A 409 -21.28 8.76 0.72
C ASP A 409 -20.31 9.67 -0.02
N ARG A 410 -19.30 10.20 0.69
CA ARG A 410 -18.26 11.04 0.12
C ARG A 410 -17.42 10.27 -0.90
N PHE A 411 -16.93 9.08 -0.53
CA PHE A 411 -15.98 8.33 -1.38
C PHE A 411 -16.62 7.76 -2.63
N THR A 412 -17.93 7.49 -2.60
CA THR A 412 -18.70 7.04 -3.75
C THR A 412 -19.28 8.18 -4.59
N SER A 413 -18.93 9.46 -4.31
CA SER A 413 -19.35 10.60 -5.10
C SER A 413 -18.60 10.69 -6.42
N PHE A 414 -19.28 11.06 -7.49
CA PHE A 414 -18.67 11.42 -8.79
C PHE A 414 -18.19 12.87 -8.85
N GLU A 415 -18.23 13.57 -7.74
CA GLU A 415 -17.78 14.96 -7.61
C GLU A 415 -16.75 15.09 -6.48
N GLY A 416 -15.86 16.06 -6.62
CA GLY A 416 -14.81 16.34 -5.64
C GLY A 416 -13.61 15.40 -5.76
N ASN A 417 -12.78 15.35 -4.72
CA ASN A 417 -11.54 14.58 -4.69
C ASN A 417 -11.82 13.10 -4.34
N THR A 418 -12.25 12.31 -5.33
CA THR A 418 -12.69 10.91 -5.18
C THR A 418 -12.22 10.04 -6.34
N GLY A 419 -12.09 8.72 -6.09
CA GLY A 419 -11.77 7.75 -7.14
C GLY A 419 -12.79 7.76 -8.28
N PRO A 420 -14.11 7.70 -8.01
CA PRO A 420 -15.13 7.78 -9.07
C PRO A 420 -15.05 9.05 -9.93
N TYR A 421 -14.66 10.19 -9.36
CA TYR A 421 -14.45 11.43 -10.13
C TYR A 421 -13.28 11.29 -11.12
N ILE A 422 -12.17 10.70 -10.68
CA ILE A 422 -11.01 10.43 -11.56
C ILE A 422 -11.41 9.48 -12.70
N LEU A 423 -12.10 8.38 -12.36
CA LEU A 423 -12.56 7.43 -13.38
C LEU A 423 -13.54 8.06 -14.38
N TYR A 424 -14.48 8.87 -13.88
CA TYR A 424 -15.41 9.59 -14.75
C TYR A 424 -14.68 10.53 -15.72
N THR A 425 -13.63 11.19 -15.27
CA THR A 425 -12.79 12.04 -16.12
C THR A 425 -12.09 11.22 -17.20
N ILE A 426 -11.52 10.05 -16.87
CA ILE A 426 -10.88 9.15 -17.83
C ILE A 426 -11.90 8.61 -18.84
N VAL A 427 -13.06 8.16 -18.39
CA VAL A 427 -14.13 7.63 -19.27
C VAL A 427 -14.64 8.71 -20.23
N ARG A 428 -14.73 9.96 -19.78
CA ARG A 428 -15.04 11.10 -20.65
C ARG A 428 -13.99 11.25 -21.77
N MET A 429 -12.71 11.15 -21.44
CA MET A 429 -11.64 11.19 -22.45
C MET A 429 -11.76 10.04 -23.44
N LYS A 430 -11.96 8.81 -22.96
CA LYS A 430 -12.19 7.63 -23.82
C LYS A 430 -13.36 7.85 -24.79
N SER A 431 -14.47 8.41 -24.29
CA SER A 431 -15.63 8.71 -25.13
C SER A 431 -15.35 9.75 -26.23
N ILE A 432 -14.52 10.77 -25.95
CA ILE A 432 -14.15 11.78 -26.94
C ILE A 432 -13.24 11.16 -28.00
N LEU A 433 -12.24 10.39 -27.59
CA LEU A 433 -11.31 9.69 -28.48
C LEU A 433 -12.07 8.73 -29.43
N HIS A 434 -12.98 7.93 -28.89
CA HIS A 434 -13.81 7.03 -29.67
C HIS A 434 -14.66 7.78 -30.71
N LYS A 435 -15.31 8.88 -30.32
CA LYS A 435 -16.07 9.74 -31.24
C LYS A 435 -15.19 10.35 -32.34
N TYR A 436 -13.95 10.70 -32.03
CA TYR A 436 -13.02 11.21 -33.03
C TYR A 436 -12.65 10.11 -34.04
N GLU A 437 -12.36 8.90 -33.58
CA GLU A 437 -12.08 7.73 -34.43
C GLU A 437 -13.27 7.39 -35.36
N GLU A 438 -14.51 7.47 -34.85
CA GLU A 438 -15.74 7.26 -35.65
C GLU A 438 -15.87 8.25 -36.83
N THR A 439 -15.22 9.41 -36.77
CA THR A 439 -15.19 10.35 -37.93
C THR A 439 -14.26 9.89 -39.05
N GLY A 440 -13.51 8.80 -38.88
CA GLY A 440 -12.50 8.32 -39.82
C GLY A 440 -11.21 9.16 -39.82
N LYS A 441 -11.06 10.12 -38.92
CA LYS A 441 -9.84 10.92 -38.74
C LYS A 441 -8.84 10.17 -37.87
N SER A 442 -7.58 10.51 -37.98
CA SER A 442 -6.49 9.99 -37.15
C SER A 442 -5.59 11.13 -36.65
N ALA A 443 -5.23 11.09 -35.39
CA ALA A 443 -4.21 11.96 -34.79
C ALA A 443 -2.82 11.32 -34.80
N ALA A 444 -2.64 10.16 -35.46
CA ALA A 444 -1.33 9.50 -35.52
C ALA A 444 -0.29 10.40 -36.19
N GLY A 445 0.83 10.63 -35.50
CA GLY A 445 1.89 11.54 -35.92
C GLY A 445 1.61 13.04 -35.76
N ALA A 446 0.42 13.41 -35.31
CA ALA A 446 0.16 14.79 -34.90
C ALA A 446 0.97 15.15 -33.64
N LYS A 447 1.25 16.44 -33.48
CA LYS A 447 1.97 16.98 -32.30
C LYS A 447 1.04 17.80 -31.43
N ILE A 448 1.33 17.82 -30.15
CA ILE A 448 0.76 18.79 -29.21
C ILE A 448 1.28 20.16 -29.63
N LEU A 449 0.37 21.11 -29.89
CA LEU A 449 0.70 22.44 -30.34
C LEU A 449 0.94 23.39 -29.16
N THR A 450 1.49 24.56 -29.46
CA THR A 450 1.66 25.63 -28.47
C THR A 450 0.31 26.12 -27.97
N ALA A 451 0.14 26.23 -26.66
CA ALA A 451 -1.11 26.64 -26.03
C ALA A 451 -1.57 28.04 -26.50
N GLU A 452 -2.83 28.15 -26.91
CA GLU A 452 -3.46 29.41 -27.30
C GLU A 452 -4.30 30.01 -26.16
N THR A 453 -4.87 29.17 -25.29
CA THR A 453 -5.72 29.58 -24.15
C THR A 453 -5.04 29.32 -22.81
N GLU A 454 -5.52 29.99 -21.76
CA GLU A 454 -4.98 29.74 -20.41
C GLU A 454 -5.38 28.38 -19.87
N SER A 455 -6.55 27.85 -20.22
CA SER A 455 -6.96 26.49 -19.82
C SER A 455 -6.11 25.40 -20.48
N GLU A 456 -5.79 25.56 -21.77
CA GLU A 456 -4.88 24.67 -22.50
C GLU A 456 -3.46 24.71 -21.88
N LYS A 457 -2.94 25.91 -21.63
CA LYS A 457 -1.64 26.10 -20.96
C LYS A 457 -1.62 25.49 -19.57
N SER A 458 -2.68 25.66 -18.79
CA SER A 458 -2.79 25.06 -17.45
C SER A 458 -2.73 23.54 -17.50
N LEU A 459 -3.47 22.91 -18.41
CA LEU A 459 -3.43 21.46 -18.61
C LEU A 459 -2.03 20.99 -19.01
N MET A 460 -1.38 21.65 -19.97
CA MET A 460 -0.03 21.31 -20.41
C MET A 460 1.00 21.44 -19.28
N LEU A 461 0.90 22.46 -18.44
CA LEU A 461 1.78 22.63 -17.28
C LEU A 461 1.55 21.56 -16.20
N GLU A 462 0.29 21.16 -15.96
CA GLU A 462 0.02 20.04 -15.03
C GLU A 462 0.59 18.72 -15.56
N LEU A 463 0.45 18.43 -16.85
CA LEU A 463 1.07 17.26 -17.48
C LEU A 463 2.59 17.25 -17.31
N ALA A 464 3.24 18.40 -17.51
CA ALA A 464 4.69 18.53 -17.39
C ALA A 464 5.23 18.24 -15.98
N LYS A 465 4.38 18.23 -14.94
CA LYS A 465 4.76 17.87 -13.57
C LYS A 465 4.84 16.36 -13.34
N PHE A 466 4.46 15.51 -14.30
CA PHE A 466 4.32 14.06 -14.11
C PHE A 466 5.60 13.42 -13.54
N ASN A 467 6.76 13.67 -14.15
CA ASN A 467 8.04 13.12 -13.65
C ASN A 467 8.34 13.56 -12.21
N SER A 468 8.14 14.85 -11.91
CA SER A 468 8.37 15.39 -10.56
C SER A 468 7.41 14.80 -9.52
N ALA A 469 6.14 14.61 -9.87
CA ALA A 469 5.14 13.99 -8.99
C ALA A 469 5.48 12.53 -8.69
N MET A 470 5.89 11.78 -9.72
CA MET A 470 6.31 10.39 -9.60
C MET A 470 7.56 10.25 -8.72
N ARG A 471 8.59 11.04 -8.99
CA ARG A 471 9.82 11.06 -8.19
C ARG A 471 9.53 11.36 -6.72
N GLY A 472 8.71 12.37 -6.43
CA GLY A 472 8.33 12.69 -5.05
C GLY A 472 7.54 11.59 -4.36
N ALA A 473 6.65 10.89 -5.07
CA ALA A 473 5.91 9.76 -4.52
C ALA A 473 6.82 8.56 -4.22
N TYR A 474 7.78 8.29 -5.09
CA TYR A 474 8.78 7.23 -4.95
C TYR A 474 9.75 7.50 -3.78
N GLU A 475 10.42 8.65 -3.77
CA GLU A 475 11.42 9.00 -2.75
C GLU A 475 10.84 9.02 -1.33
N GLU A 476 9.58 9.45 -1.19
CA GLU A 476 8.91 9.55 0.11
C GLU A 476 8.03 8.32 0.44
N ASN A 477 7.96 7.32 -0.43
CA ASN A 477 7.01 6.19 -0.29
C ASN A 477 5.57 6.71 -0.03
N ALA A 478 5.13 7.69 -0.82
CA ALA A 478 3.96 8.52 -0.53
C ALA A 478 2.91 8.50 -1.65
N PRO A 479 2.06 7.45 -1.74
CA PRO A 479 1.00 7.36 -2.75
C PRO A 479 0.05 8.56 -2.79
N HIS A 480 -0.16 9.25 -1.68
CA HIS A 480 -1.02 10.43 -1.62
C HIS A 480 -0.55 11.58 -2.53
N ARG A 481 0.73 11.63 -2.88
CA ARG A 481 1.26 12.60 -3.85
C ARG A 481 0.75 12.34 -5.26
N ILE A 482 0.62 11.06 -5.64
CA ILE A 482 0.00 10.68 -6.91
C ILE A 482 -1.47 11.08 -6.91
N CYS A 483 -2.20 10.80 -5.81
CA CYS A 483 -3.61 11.21 -5.70
C CYS A 483 -3.79 12.72 -5.85
N ALA A 484 -2.95 13.53 -5.20
CA ALA A 484 -2.99 14.98 -5.33
C ALA A 484 -2.71 15.42 -6.76
N TYR A 485 -1.67 14.87 -7.39
CA TYR A 485 -1.30 15.18 -8.76
C TYR A 485 -2.42 14.88 -9.77
N ILE A 486 -3.00 13.65 -9.72
CA ILE A 486 -4.06 13.28 -10.67
C ILE A 486 -5.36 14.04 -10.45
N TYR A 487 -5.63 14.48 -9.23
CA TYR A 487 -6.77 15.35 -8.96
C TYR A 487 -6.60 16.73 -9.62
N ASP A 488 -5.41 17.34 -9.49
CA ASP A 488 -5.11 18.62 -10.13
C ASP A 488 -5.12 18.48 -11.66
N LEU A 489 -4.55 17.40 -12.20
CA LEU A 489 -4.56 17.12 -13.63
C LEU A 489 -5.99 16.90 -14.17
N ALA A 490 -6.84 16.17 -13.44
CA ALA A 490 -8.24 15.96 -13.82
C ALA A 490 -9.04 17.26 -13.82
N ASN A 491 -8.80 18.15 -12.84
CA ASN A 491 -9.42 19.46 -12.79
C ASN A 491 -8.95 20.35 -13.96
N ALA A 492 -7.65 20.38 -14.26
CA ALA A 492 -7.12 21.13 -15.39
C ALA A 492 -7.71 20.64 -16.72
N PHE A 493 -7.81 19.31 -16.91
CA PHE A 493 -8.47 18.75 -18.09
C PHE A 493 -9.96 19.13 -18.16
N ASN A 494 -10.71 19.00 -17.07
CA ASN A 494 -12.14 19.35 -17.09
C ASN A 494 -12.34 20.84 -17.40
N HIS A 495 -11.49 21.71 -16.91
CA HIS A 495 -11.53 23.14 -17.25
C HIS A 495 -11.25 23.37 -18.75
N PHE A 496 -10.18 22.78 -19.29
CA PHE A 496 -9.88 22.82 -20.73
C PHE A 496 -11.05 22.31 -21.58
N TYR A 497 -11.63 21.14 -21.22
CA TYR A 497 -12.75 20.54 -21.93
C TYR A 497 -14.00 21.44 -21.96
N HIS A 498 -14.28 22.15 -20.87
CA HIS A 498 -15.43 23.06 -20.83
C HIS A 498 -15.26 24.31 -21.70
N GLU A 499 -14.06 24.79 -21.86
CA GLU A 499 -13.76 25.99 -22.65
C GLU A 499 -13.45 25.67 -24.13
N THR A 500 -13.06 24.44 -24.45
CA THR A 500 -12.59 24.05 -25.78
C THR A 500 -13.56 23.08 -26.46
N LYS A 501 -14.03 23.47 -27.65
CA LYS A 501 -14.91 22.62 -28.45
C LYS A 501 -14.09 21.67 -29.33
N ILE A 502 -13.41 20.68 -28.73
CA ILE A 502 -12.47 19.77 -29.39
C ILE A 502 -13.04 19.16 -30.68
N MET A 503 -14.26 18.60 -30.60
CA MET A 503 -14.89 17.92 -31.73
C MET A 503 -15.42 18.87 -32.82
N ALA A 504 -15.64 20.15 -32.49
CA ALA A 504 -16.12 21.17 -33.42
C ALA A 504 -14.99 22.11 -33.92
N GLU A 505 -13.72 21.81 -33.62
CA GLU A 505 -12.59 22.55 -34.16
C GLU A 505 -12.49 22.29 -35.68
N GLU A 506 -12.45 23.36 -36.48
CA GLU A 506 -12.44 23.31 -37.92
C GLU A 506 -11.03 23.13 -38.48
N ASP A 507 -10.02 23.65 -37.79
CA ASP A 507 -8.62 23.44 -38.15
C ASP A 507 -8.21 22.00 -37.75
N GLN A 508 -7.90 21.20 -38.79
CA GLN A 508 -7.60 19.77 -38.61
C GLN A 508 -6.30 19.52 -37.85
N GLU A 509 -5.28 20.36 -38.04
CA GLU A 509 -4.00 20.26 -37.33
C GLU A 509 -4.21 20.55 -35.85
N LYS A 510 -4.93 21.62 -35.56
CA LYS A 510 -5.28 22.02 -34.21
C LYS A 510 -6.16 20.99 -33.50
N GLN A 511 -7.19 20.46 -34.20
CA GLN A 511 -8.03 19.37 -33.68
C GLN A 511 -7.20 18.13 -33.34
N ALA A 512 -6.30 17.70 -34.23
CA ALA A 512 -5.42 16.57 -33.99
C ALA A 512 -4.46 16.83 -32.83
N GLY A 513 -3.95 18.05 -32.66
CA GLY A 513 -3.15 18.47 -31.52
C GLY A 513 -3.92 18.35 -30.19
N TYR A 514 -5.20 18.75 -30.15
CA TYR A 514 -6.06 18.57 -28.98
C TYR A 514 -6.29 17.09 -28.66
N ILE A 515 -6.47 16.26 -29.66
CA ILE A 515 -6.64 14.81 -29.49
C ILE A 515 -5.35 14.20 -28.90
N ARG A 516 -4.17 14.60 -29.37
CA ARG A 516 -2.90 14.15 -28.78
C ARG A 516 -2.76 14.58 -27.32
N LEU A 517 -3.07 15.83 -27.01
CA LEU A 517 -3.05 16.33 -25.64
C LEU A 517 -3.98 15.52 -24.71
N LEU A 518 -5.16 15.14 -25.23
CA LEU A 518 -6.14 14.33 -24.53
C LEU A 518 -5.65 12.89 -24.33
N GLU A 519 -5.04 12.26 -25.34
CA GLU A 519 -4.45 10.92 -25.26
C GLU A 519 -3.33 10.88 -24.20
N THR A 520 -2.43 11.86 -24.23
CA THR A 520 -1.34 11.98 -23.24
C THR A 520 -1.88 12.12 -21.82
N THR A 521 -2.88 13.00 -21.64
CA THR A 521 -3.53 13.20 -20.35
C THR A 521 -4.17 11.90 -19.85
N LYS A 522 -4.90 11.20 -20.70
CA LYS A 522 -5.51 9.91 -20.37
C LYS A 522 -4.46 8.87 -19.99
N ASN A 523 -3.39 8.74 -20.76
CA ASN A 523 -2.33 7.76 -20.51
C ASN A 523 -1.63 8.04 -19.17
N VAL A 524 -1.33 9.30 -18.85
CA VAL A 524 -0.77 9.68 -17.54
C VAL A 524 -1.70 9.31 -16.40
N LEU A 525 -3.00 9.62 -16.52
CA LEU A 525 -3.98 9.25 -15.50
C LEU A 525 -4.10 7.73 -15.34
N GLU A 526 -4.12 6.96 -16.43
CA GLU A 526 -4.20 5.50 -16.40
C GLU A 526 -2.96 4.86 -15.76
N ILE A 527 -1.75 5.36 -16.04
CA ILE A 527 -0.53 4.94 -15.34
C ILE A 527 -0.68 5.23 -13.83
N CYS A 528 -1.06 6.42 -13.46
CA CYS A 528 -1.18 6.80 -12.05
C CYS A 528 -2.19 5.95 -11.28
N ILE A 529 -3.39 5.68 -11.85
CA ILE A 529 -4.39 4.86 -11.17
C ILE A 529 -3.97 3.39 -11.10
N ASP A 530 -3.22 2.86 -12.07
CA ASP A 530 -2.64 1.53 -11.99
C ASP A 530 -1.65 1.43 -10.83
N LEU A 531 -0.81 2.44 -10.62
CA LEU A 531 0.11 2.52 -9.47
C LEU A 531 -0.63 2.64 -8.13
N LEU A 532 -1.84 3.16 -8.12
CA LEU A 532 -2.74 3.15 -6.96
C LEU A 532 -3.53 1.83 -6.84
N GLY A 533 -3.40 0.93 -7.81
CA GLY A 533 -3.96 -0.42 -7.78
C GLY A 533 -5.41 -0.53 -8.24
N PHE A 534 -5.91 0.37 -9.11
CA PHE A 534 -7.22 0.25 -9.74
C PHE A 534 -7.16 0.68 -11.21
N SER A 535 -8.22 0.44 -11.96
CA SER A 535 -8.30 0.71 -13.39
C SER A 535 -9.58 1.44 -13.75
N ALA A 536 -9.61 2.04 -14.95
CA ALA A 536 -10.82 2.70 -15.46
C ALA A 536 -11.64 1.75 -16.35
N PRO A 537 -12.98 1.74 -16.22
CA PRO A 537 -13.85 1.02 -17.14
C PRO A 537 -13.89 1.73 -18.51
N GLU A 538 -14.42 1.05 -19.51
CA GLU A 538 -14.58 1.65 -20.85
C GLU A 538 -15.71 2.68 -20.89
N ARG A 539 -16.75 2.47 -20.09
CA ARG A 539 -17.89 3.38 -19.95
C ARG A 539 -18.47 3.35 -18.54
N MET A 540 -19.10 4.43 -18.16
CA MET A 540 -19.79 4.62 -16.89
C MET A 540 -21.14 5.27 -17.09
#